data_92601fc7981baeded4b4eb52b6a4b6cf
#
_entry.id   92601fc7981baeded4b4eb52b6a4b6cf
#
_cell.length_a   1.000
_cell.length_b   1.000
_cell.length_c   1.000
_cell.angle_alpha   90.00
_cell.angle_beta   90.00
_cell.angle_gamma   90.00
#
_symmetry.space_group_name_H-M   'P 1'
#
loop_
_entity.id
_entity.type
_entity.pdbx_description
1 polymer ?
#
loop_
_entity_poly.entity_id
_entity_poly.type
_entity_poly.pdbx_seq_one_letter_code
_entity_poly.pdbx_strand_id
1 'polypeptide(L)'
;KRGIELIVLRAGKIDYGTLTKGTIAITALEDVFGLPAAGTSAVQPPNWTPPDRTPRVIATRRLIEAPYRDLAAALSDADLAQLQPETGVLAVVGMRPSGLQMNYALLSRVGSAPFDERTSGDFCPVATISADIGRGLTSVSVTLVQGVDLDLVEVGSAAMIDDEIFRVDAINAAAGTAVLARGCVDTLPAPHEAGALIWFYEDWTAEDTREYVTGETVQVKLR
;
A
#
# COMPACT_ATOMS: atom_id res chain seq x y z
N LYS A 1 -41.40 -50.96 34.04
CA LYS A 1 -40.22 -50.65 33.25
C LYS A 1 -40.35 -49.21 32.71
N ARG A 2 -39.66 -48.27 33.29
CA ARG A 2 -39.57 -46.92 32.69
C ARG A 2 -38.45 -47.01 31.58
N GLY A 3 -38.86 -46.79 30.39
CA GLY A 3 -37.88 -46.68 29.29
C GLY A 3 -37.02 -45.43 29.56
N ILE A 4 -35.73 -45.65 29.81
CA ILE A 4 -34.77 -44.56 29.91
C ILE A 4 -34.26 -44.40 28.48
N GLU A 5 -34.51 -43.24 27.91
CA GLU A 5 -33.84 -42.85 26.65
C GLU A 5 -32.33 -42.81 26.86
N LEU A 6 -31.58 -43.10 25.80
CA LEU A 6 -30.13 -43.05 25.84
C LEU A 6 -29.69 -41.62 26.15
N ILE A 7 -29.07 -41.43 27.31
CA ILE A 7 -28.52 -40.16 27.74
C ILE A 7 -27.00 -40.27 27.71
N VAL A 8 -26.33 -39.35 27.04
CA VAL A 8 -24.86 -39.25 27.06
C VAL A 8 -24.44 -38.44 28.27
N LEU A 9 -23.70 -39.07 29.16
CA LEU A 9 -23.23 -38.47 30.39
C LEU A 9 -21.70 -38.48 30.44
N ARG A 10 -21.12 -37.43 31.00
CA ARG A 10 -19.69 -37.37 31.32
C ARG A 10 -19.51 -37.85 32.78
N ALA A 11 -18.72 -38.92 32.95
CA ALA A 11 -18.37 -39.38 34.31
C ALA A 11 -17.40 -38.34 34.93
N GLY A 12 -17.79 -37.78 36.07
CA GLY A 12 -16.98 -36.85 36.86
C GLY A 12 -16.13 -37.57 37.89
N LYS A 13 -16.76 -38.34 38.80
CA LYS A 13 -16.07 -39.11 39.85
C LYS A 13 -16.59 -40.54 39.86
N ILE A 14 -15.69 -41.51 39.93
CA ILE A 14 -16.00 -42.91 40.06
C ILE A 14 -15.48 -43.36 41.43
N ASP A 15 -16.38 -43.84 42.27
CA ASP A 15 -16.05 -44.40 43.56
C ASP A 15 -16.31 -45.92 43.49
N TYR A 16 -15.24 -46.69 43.58
CA TYR A 16 -15.26 -48.16 43.45
C TYR A 16 -15.75 -48.88 44.74
N GLY A 17 -16.06 -48.08 45.78
CA GLY A 17 -16.52 -48.65 47.06
C GLY A 17 -15.50 -49.58 47.68
N THR A 18 -16.03 -50.45 48.55
CA THR A 18 -15.24 -51.52 49.18
C THR A 18 -15.60 -52.87 48.58
N LEU A 19 -14.64 -53.78 48.48
CA LEU A 19 -14.81 -55.15 47.94
C LEU A 19 -15.99 -55.91 48.56
N THR A 20 -16.38 -55.56 49.80
CA THR A 20 -17.47 -56.19 50.51
C THR A 20 -18.87 -55.67 50.13
N LYS A 21 -18.98 -54.51 49.51
CA LYS A 21 -20.29 -53.95 49.16
C LYS A 21 -20.70 -54.07 47.68
N GLY A 22 -19.73 -54.40 46.82
CA GLY A 22 -20.00 -54.65 45.39
C GLY A 22 -20.74 -53.56 44.62
N THR A 23 -20.73 -52.33 45.14
CA THR A 23 -21.38 -51.19 44.52
C THR A 23 -20.38 -50.16 44.02
N ILE A 24 -20.54 -49.75 42.78
CA ILE A 24 -19.79 -48.65 42.18
C ILE A 24 -20.69 -47.44 42.08
N ALA A 25 -20.31 -46.34 42.69
CA ALA A 25 -21.02 -45.07 42.56
C ALA A 25 -20.34 -44.18 41.50
N ILE A 26 -21.12 -43.74 40.52
CA ILE A 26 -20.63 -42.87 39.47
C ILE A 26 -21.40 -41.55 39.57
N THR A 27 -20.66 -40.46 39.81
CA THR A 27 -21.21 -39.11 39.66
C THR A 27 -21.05 -38.71 38.20
N ALA A 28 -22.12 -38.50 37.51
CA ALA A 28 -22.13 -38.12 36.12
C ALA A 28 -22.87 -36.80 35.92
N LEU A 29 -22.38 -35.99 35.02
CA LEU A 29 -23.02 -34.76 34.57
C LEU A 29 -23.51 -34.98 33.13
N GLU A 30 -24.68 -34.43 32.85
CA GLU A 30 -25.17 -34.45 31.47
C GLU A 30 -24.21 -33.77 30.55
N ASP A 31 -23.83 -34.44 29.45
CA ASP A 31 -22.87 -33.91 28.52
C ASP A 31 -23.57 -32.89 27.58
N VAL A 32 -23.25 -31.64 27.76
CA VAL A 32 -23.78 -30.52 26.99
C VAL A 32 -23.46 -30.62 25.49
N PHE A 33 -22.54 -31.48 25.11
CA PHE A 33 -22.24 -31.76 23.69
C PHE A 33 -23.33 -32.54 22.94
N GLY A 34 -24.32 -33.07 23.68
CA GLY A 34 -25.54 -33.64 23.11
C GLY A 34 -26.61 -32.59 22.75
N LEU A 35 -26.42 -31.33 23.10
CA LEU A 35 -27.21 -30.27 22.50
C LEU A 35 -26.97 -30.30 20.99
N PRO A 36 -28.02 -30.36 20.16
CA PRO A 36 -27.81 -30.17 18.74
C PRO A 36 -26.94 -28.92 18.60
N ALA A 37 -25.80 -29.05 17.95
CA ALA A 37 -25.00 -27.90 17.63
C ALA A 37 -25.98 -26.91 16.98
N ALA A 38 -26.54 -26.02 17.83
CA ALA A 38 -27.20 -24.85 17.31
C ALA A 38 -26.13 -24.24 16.44
N GLY A 39 -26.27 -24.51 15.17
CA GLY A 39 -25.28 -24.10 14.23
C GLY A 39 -25.06 -22.61 14.42
N THR A 40 -24.01 -22.30 15.16
CA THR A 40 -23.37 -21.01 15.07
C THR A 40 -22.61 -20.96 13.74
N SER A 41 -23.19 -21.48 12.66
CA SER A 41 -22.87 -20.93 11.37
C SER A 41 -23.39 -19.50 11.48
N ALA A 42 -22.48 -18.55 11.71
CA ALA A 42 -22.80 -17.17 11.47
C ALA A 42 -23.43 -17.16 10.08
N VAL A 43 -24.76 -17.00 10.05
CA VAL A 43 -25.48 -16.86 8.79
C VAL A 43 -24.84 -15.66 8.16
N GLN A 44 -24.05 -15.92 7.14
CA GLN A 44 -23.43 -14.86 6.36
C GLN A 44 -24.54 -13.89 6.00
N PRO A 45 -24.40 -12.59 6.30
CA PRO A 45 -25.45 -11.64 6.01
C PRO A 45 -25.90 -11.84 4.57
N PRO A 46 -27.21 -11.84 4.26
CA PRO A 46 -27.70 -12.12 2.92
C PRO A 46 -27.14 -11.19 1.84
N ASN A 47 -26.49 -10.09 2.24
CA ASN A 47 -25.85 -9.12 1.36
C ASN A 47 -24.32 -9.13 1.46
N TRP A 48 -23.69 -10.13 2.10
CA TRP A 48 -22.24 -10.21 2.12
C TRP A 48 -21.73 -10.61 0.74
N THR A 49 -20.95 -9.71 0.12
CA THR A 49 -20.24 -9.98 -1.13
C THR A 49 -18.75 -10.11 -0.78
N PRO A 50 -18.10 -11.19 -1.21
CA PRO A 50 -16.65 -11.30 -1.05
C PRO A 50 -15.96 -10.08 -1.64
N PRO A 51 -14.93 -9.52 -1.00
CA PRO A 51 -14.16 -8.44 -1.57
C PRO A 51 -13.54 -8.89 -2.90
N ASP A 52 -13.65 -8.05 -3.92
CA ASP A 52 -13.02 -8.29 -5.23
C ASP A 52 -11.49 -8.19 -5.09
N ARG A 53 -10.83 -9.32 -5.28
CA ARG A 53 -9.36 -9.44 -5.22
C ARG A 53 -8.72 -9.49 -6.61
N THR A 54 -9.49 -9.23 -7.65
CA THR A 54 -8.99 -9.25 -9.03
C THR A 54 -7.95 -8.13 -9.20
N PRO A 55 -6.72 -8.45 -9.64
CA PRO A 55 -5.71 -7.44 -9.93
C PRO A 55 -6.21 -6.45 -10.98
N ARG A 56 -6.02 -5.17 -10.72
CA ARG A 56 -6.43 -4.10 -11.64
C ARG A 56 -5.23 -3.44 -12.26
N VAL A 57 -5.41 -2.95 -13.47
CA VAL A 57 -4.35 -2.22 -14.19
C VAL A 57 -4.05 -0.90 -13.46
N ILE A 58 -2.77 -0.62 -13.26
CA ILE A 58 -2.27 0.65 -12.75
C ILE A 58 -2.23 1.63 -13.93
N ALA A 59 -3.34 2.32 -14.15
CA ALA A 59 -3.50 3.23 -15.27
C ALA A 59 -2.69 4.52 -15.08
N THR A 60 -2.77 5.09 -13.89
CA THR A 60 -2.08 6.34 -13.52
C THR A 60 -0.75 5.98 -12.89
N ARG A 61 0.32 6.24 -13.61
CA ARG A 61 1.71 5.97 -13.21
C ARG A 61 2.63 6.94 -13.91
N ARG A 62 3.79 7.18 -13.33
CA ARG A 62 4.81 8.05 -13.91
C ARG A 62 6.18 7.42 -13.77
N LEU A 63 6.99 7.54 -14.81
CA LEU A 63 8.42 7.28 -14.78
C LEU A 63 9.13 8.60 -14.53
N ILE A 64 10.11 8.56 -13.66
CA ILE A 64 11.01 9.67 -13.38
C ILE A 64 12.45 9.16 -13.38
N GLU A 65 13.38 10.01 -13.70
CA GLU A 65 14.76 9.80 -13.31
C GLU A 65 14.86 10.12 -11.81
N ALA A 66 15.48 9.23 -11.04
CA ALA A 66 15.61 9.44 -9.59
C ALA A 66 16.42 10.72 -9.32
N PRO A 67 15.88 11.71 -8.61
CA PRO A 67 16.60 12.92 -8.28
C PRO A 67 17.88 12.60 -7.49
N TYR A 68 18.96 13.36 -7.74
CA TYR A 68 20.24 13.16 -7.02
C TYR A 68 20.09 13.20 -5.49
N ARG A 69 19.17 14.02 -4.98
CA ARG A 69 18.84 14.07 -3.55
C ARG A 69 18.39 12.71 -3.02
N ASP A 70 17.52 12.02 -3.76
CA ASP A 70 16.94 10.76 -3.34
C ASP A 70 18.00 9.63 -3.43
N LEU A 71 18.82 9.66 -4.47
CA LEU A 71 20.00 8.79 -4.59
C LEU A 71 21.00 9.03 -3.46
N ALA A 72 21.24 10.29 -3.09
CA ALA A 72 22.14 10.64 -1.99
C ALA A 72 21.59 10.21 -0.60
N ALA A 73 20.28 10.08 -0.45
CA ALA A 73 19.67 9.56 0.76
C ALA A 73 19.70 8.02 0.83
N ALA A 74 19.66 7.35 -0.34
CA ALA A 74 19.58 5.90 -0.42
C ALA A 74 20.95 5.20 -0.55
N LEU A 75 21.92 5.83 -1.21
CA LEU A 75 23.24 5.26 -1.51
C LEU A 75 24.31 5.74 -0.52
N SER A 76 25.36 4.94 -0.36
CA SER A 76 26.55 5.39 0.35
C SER A 76 27.34 6.41 -0.46
N ASP A 77 28.14 7.26 0.22
CA ASP A 77 29.04 8.24 -0.46
C ASP A 77 29.99 7.54 -1.46
N ALA A 78 30.39 6.32 -1.19
CA ALA A 78 31.26 5.54 -2.06
C ALA A 78 30.55 5.08 -3.34
N ASP A 79 29.29 4.70 -3.23
CA ASP A 79 28.47 4.28 -4.38
C ASP A 79 28.09 5.49 -5.23
N LEU A 80 27.70 6.60 -4.58
CA LEU A 80 27.45 7.87 -5.26
C LEU A 80 28.65 8.36 -6.09
N ALA A 81 29.86 8.21 -5.54
CA ALA A 81 31.08 8.62 -6.23
C ALA A 81 31.41 7.73 -7.45
N GLN A 82 30.79 6.56 -7.55
CA GLN A 82 30.96 5.65 -8.69
C GLN A 82 29.97 5.91 -9.84
N LEU A 83 28.88 6.64 -9.58
CA LEU A 83 27.91 6.99 -10.61
C LEU A 83 28.59 7.77 -11.73
N GLN A 84 28.41 7.32 -12.95
CA GLN A 84 28.99 7.99 -14.11
C GLN A 84 28.11 9.19 -14.52
N PRO A 85 28.67 10.29 -15.03
CA PRO A 85 27.90 11.49 -15.39
C PRO A 85 26.81 11.25 -16.46
N GLU A 86 26.97 10.19 -17.25
CA GLU A 86 26.05 9.85 -18.35
C GLU A 86 25.03 8.75 -17.94
N THR A 87 24.99 8.39 -16.66
CA THR A 87 24.07 7.35 -16.15
C THR A 87 23.01 7.94 -15.24
N GLY A 88 21.83 7.31 -15.23
CA GLY A 88 20.72 7.64 -14.37
C GLY A 88 20.07 6.38 -13.81
N VAL A 89 19.37 6.54 -12.72
CA VAL A 89 18.55 5.50 -12.07
C VAL A 89 17.08 5.82 -12.34
N LEU A 90 16.33 4.80 -12.72
CA LEU A 90 14.90 4.93 -12.99
C LEU A 90 14.10 4.75 -11.71
N ALA A 91 13.20 5.68 -11.44
CA ALA A 91 12.20 5.57 -10.39
C ALA A 91 10.79 5.61 -10.99
N VAL A 92 9.86 4.92 -10.35
CA VAL A 92 8.47 4.84 -10.79
C VAL A 92 7.54 5.10 -9.62
N VAL A 93 6.50 5.86 -9.88
CA VAL A 93 5.38 6.05 -8.95
C VAL A 93 4.09 5.59 -9.61
N GLY A 94 3.21 4.99 -8.82
CA GLY A 94 1.90 4.53 -9.26
C GLY A 94 0.80 4.94 -8.30
N MET A 95 -0.32 5.40 -8.84
CA MET A 95 -1.52 5.65 -8.06
C MET A 95 -2.24 4.32 -7.78
N ARG A 96 -2.74 4.15 -6.57
CA ARG A 96 -3.53 2.97 -6.20
C ARG A 96 -4.76 2.83 -7.10
N PRO A 97 -4.92 1.72 -7.82
CA PRO A 97 -6.16 1.45 -8.53
C PRO A 97 -7.26 1.12 -7.53
N SER A 98 -8.52 1.17 -7.98
CA SER A 98 -9.63 0.70 -7.15
C SER A 98 -9.48 -0.78 -6.86
N GLY A 99 -9.61 -1.19 -5.61
CA GLY A 99 -9.47 -2.59 -5.19
C GLY A 99 -8.64 -2.75 -3.93
N LEU A 100 -8.15 -3.97 -3.73
CA LEU A 100 -7.39 -4.35 -2.54
C LEU A 100 -5.88 -4.46 -2.77
N GLN A 101 -5.39 -3.93 -3.89
CA GLN A 101 -3.95 -3.92 -4.14
C GLN A 101 -3.24 -3.01 -3.14
N MET A 102 -2.15 -3.52 -2.56
CA MET A 102 -1.35 -2.80 -1.58
C MET A 102 -0.03 -2.31 -2.17
N ASN A 103 0.54 -3.07 -3.11
CA ASN A 103 1.82 -2.80 -3.76
C ASN A 103 1.81 -3.29 -5.20
N TYR A 104 2.89 -3.04 -5.91
CA TYR A 104 3.12 -3.49 -7.27
C TYR A 104 4.57 -3.96 -7.45
N ALA A 105 4.79 -4.83 -8.44
CA ALA A 105 6.13 -5.19 -8.89
C ALA A 105 6.54 -4.30 -10.06
N LEU A 106 7.76 -3.76 -10.00
CA LEU A 106 8.40 -3.03 -11.07
C LEU A 106 9.22 -3.99 -11.94
N LEU A 107 8.89 -4.04 -13.21
CA LEU A 107 9.63 -4.79 -14.20
C LEU A 107 10.20 -3.83 -15.25
N SER A 108 11.48 -3.98 -15.58
CA SER A 108 12.13 -3.18 -16.61
C SER A 108 12.83 -4.05 -17.65
N ARG A 109 13.09 -3.46 -18.81
CA ARG A 109 13.93 -4.03 -19.85
C ARG A 109 14.57 -2.93 -20.70
N VAL A 110 15.70 -3.26 -21.31
CA VAL A 110 16.35 -2.42 -22.32
C VAL A 110 16.11 -3.02 -23.69
N GLY A 111 15.67 -2.20 -24.63
CA GLY A 111 15.40 -2.62 -26.01
C GLY A 111 14.36 -3.76 -26.09
N SER A 112 14.75 -4.88 -26.70
CA SER A 112 13.90 -6.07 -26.89
C SER A 112 14.19 -7.21 -25.92
N ALA A 113 14.99 -6.99 -24.89
CA ALA A 113 15.28 -7.98 -23.85
C ALA A 113 14.01 -8.44 -23.12
N PRO A 114 13.98 -9.59 -22.46
CA PRO A 114 12.89 -9.97 -21.56
C PRO A 114 12.73 -8.93 -20.46
N PHE A 115 11.50 -8.82 -19.92
CA PHE A 115 11.27 -8.04 -18.71
C PHE A 115 11.80 -8.80 -17.50
N ASP A 116 12.61 -8.11 -16.70
CA ASP A 116 13.10 -8.59 -15.42
C ASP A 116 12.40 -7.83 -14.29
N GLU A 117 11.99 -8.54 -13.25
CA GLU A 117 11.48 -7.94 -12.02
C GLU A 117 12.64 -7.33 -11.23
N ARG A 118 12.56 -6.04 -10.93
CA ARG A 118 13.63 -5.27 -10.29
C ARG A 118 13.38 -5.06 -8.81
N THR A 119 12.21 -4.55 -8.49
CA THR A 119 11.81 -4.22 -7.14
C THR A 119 10.29 -4.24 -7.01
N SER A 120 9.81 -4.04 -5.80
CA SER A 120 8.40 -3.74 -5.52
C SER A 120 8.28 -2.32 -5.00
N GLY A 121 7.14 -1.68 -5.25
CA GLY A 121 6.81 -0.36 -4.72
C GLY A 121 5.42 -0.31 -4.16
N ASP A 122 5.21 0.61 -3.24
CA ASP A 122 3.90 0.94 -2.70
C ASP A 122 3.24 2.03 -3.53
N PHE A 123 1.92 2.17 -3.40
CA PHE A 123 1.19 3.18 -4.16
C PHE A 123 1.38 4.57 -3.57
N CYS A 124 1.74 5.51 -4.45
CA CYS A 124 1.99 6.90 -4.12
C CYS A 124 0.69 7.66 -3.86
N PRO A 125 0.60 8.48 -2.80
CA PRO A 125 -0.48 9.44 -2.64
C PRO A 125 -0.51 10.44 -3.80
N VAL A 126 -1.70 10.68 -4.35
CA VAL A 126 -1.88 11.50 -5.55
C VAL A 126 -3.14 12.35 -5.42
N ALA A 127 -3.11 13.53 -6.00
CA ALA A 127 -4.29 14.37 -6.21
C ALA A 127 -4.20 15.13 -7.53
N THR A 128 -5.23 15.88 -7.83
CA THR A 128 -5.28 16.82 -8.95
C THR A 128 -5.39 18.23 -8.40
N ILE A 129 -4.62 19.19 -8.93
CA ILE A 129 -4.78 20.60 -8.56
C ILE A 129 -6.03 21.17 -9.23
N SER A 130 -6.82 21.96 -8.50
CA SER A 130 -8.10 22.48 -8.99
C SER A 130 -8.00 23.78 -9.78
N ALA A 131 -6.85 24.46 -9.72
CA ALA A 131 -6.62 25.75 -10.37
C ALA A 131 -5.20 25.85 -10.91
N ASP A 132 -5.00 26.73 -11.88
CA ASP A 132 -3.70 27.00 -12.46
C ASP A 132 -2.72 27.55 -11.41
N ILE A 133 -1.46 27.13 -11.51
CA ILE A 133 -0.35 27.70 -10.75
C ILE A 133 0.51 28.52 -11.71
N GLY A 134 0.56 29.83 -11.48
CA GLY A 134 1.40 30.73 -12.26
C GLY A 134 2.88 30.60 -11.95
N ARG A 135 3.73 31.16 -12.83
CA ARG A 135 5.17 31.26 -12.64
C ARG A 135 5.52 32.35 -11.62
N GLY A 136 6.65 32.23 -10.94
CA GLY A 136 7.23 33.33 -10.15
C GLY A 136 6.83 33.40 -8.67
N LEU A 137 6.11 32.38 -8.15
CA LEU A 137 5.84 32.24 -6.72
C LEU A 137 6.92 31.34 -6.08
N THR A 138 7.28 31.65 -4.83
CA THR A 138 8.18 30.80 -4.02
C THR A 138 7.41 29.78 -3.18
N SER A 139 6.12 30.06 -2.96
CA SER A 139 5.20 29.19 -2.25
C SER A 139 3.79 29.38 -2.84
N VAL A 140 3.00 28.34 -2.83
CA VAL A 140 1.62 28.36 -3.35
C VAL A 140 0.70 27.54 -2.46
N SER A 141 -0.49 28.07 -2.23
CA SER A 141 -1.61 27.32 -1.64
C SER A 141 -2.44 26.69 -2.76
N VAL A 142 -2.66 25.39 -2.69
CA VAL A 142 -3.42 24.65 -3.69
C VAL A 142 -4.63 23.97 -3.08
N THR A 143 -5.71 23.87 -3.86
CA THR A 143 -6.84 22.99 -3.55
C THR A 143 -6.68 21.71 -4.33
N LEU A 144 -6.73 20.59 -3.61
CA LEU A 144 -6.55 19.24 -4.12
C LEU A 144 -7.92 18.60 -4.34
N VAL A 145 -8.14 18.04 -5.50
CA VAL A 145 -9.34 17.31 -5.85
C VAL A 145 -8.97 15.88 -6.27
N GLN A 146 -9.93 14.97 -6.18
CA GLN A 146 -9.73 13.55 -6.52
C GLN A 146 -8.53 12.91 -5.79
N GLY A 147 -8.28 13.35 -4.55
CA GLY A 147 -7.17 12.86 -3.75
C GLY A 147 -7.32 11.38 -3.37
N VAL A 148 -6.21 10.66 -3.42
CA VAL A 148 -6.07 9.27 -2.98
C VAL A 148 -4.96 9.21 -1.94
N ASP A 149 -5.24 8.59 -0.82
CA ASP A 149 -4.28 8.35 0.29
C ASP A 149 -3.59 9.63 0.83
N LEU A 150 -4.26 10.80 0.77
CA LEU A 150 -3.68 12.08 1.20
C LEU A 150 -3.39 12.16 2.70
N ASP A 151 -3.98 11.31 3.50
CA ASP A 151 -3.73 11.17 4.94
C ASP A 151 -2.36 10.56 5.25
N LEU A 152 -1.70 9.98 4.25
CA LEU A 152 -0.34 9.44 4.36
C LEU A 152 0.76 10.45 4.02
N VAL A 153 0.40 11.65 3.56
CA VAL A 153 1.38 12.66 3.16
C VAL A 153 1.92 13.39 4.37
N GLU A 154 3.24 13.43 4.50
CA GLU A 154 3.92 14.11 5.60
C GLU A 154 4.34 15.54 5.23
N VAL A 155 4.33 16.43 6.23
CA VAL A 155 4.87 17.79 6.07
C VAL A 155 6.40 17.73 6.01
N GLY A 156 6.98 18.43 5.06
CA GLY A 156 8.40 18.40 4.76
C GLY A 156 8.78 17.45 3.62
N SER A 157 7.88 16.55 3.23
CA SER A 157 8.11 15.60 2.14
C SER A 157 8.11 16.27 0.77
N ALA A 158 8.68 15.58 -0.21
CA ALA A 158 8.72 16.04 -1.60
C ALA A 158 7.44 15.64 -2.35
N ALA A 159 6.98 16.55 -3.19
CA ALA A 159 5.90 16.31 -4.15
C ALA A 159 6.34 16.77 -5.55
N MET A 160 5.67 16.28 -6.59
CA MET A 160 5.99 16.60 -7.99
C MET A 160 4.72 16.92 -8.77
N ILE A 161 4.75 18.04 -9.50
CA ILE A 161 3.76 18.38 -10.52
C ILE A 161 4.53 18.58 -11.81
N ASP A 162 4.17 17.86 -12.87
CA ASP A 162 4.96 17.81 -14.10
C ASP A 162 6.44 17.52 -13.78
N ASP A 163 7.37 18.39 -14.19
CA ASP A 163 8.80 18.23 -13.92
C ASP A 163 9.31 19.15 -12.79
N GLU A 164 8.41 19.79 -12.04
CA GLU A 164 8.77 20.60 -10.89
C GLU A 164 8.62 19.82 -9.59
N ILE A 165 9.65 19.89 -8.74
CA ILE A 165 9.63 19.32 -7.39
C ILE A 165 9.29 20.40 -6.37
N PHE A 166 8.40 20.06 -5.48
CA PHE A 166 7.86 20.89 -4.41
C PHE A 166 8.19 20.26 -3.06
N ARG A 167 8.23 21.09 -2.02
CA ARG A 167 8.18 20.61 -0.64
C ARG A 167 6.80 20.89 -0.08
N VAL A 168 6.24 19.92 0.63
CA VAL A 168 4.96 20.05 1.33
C VAL A 168 5.18 20.83 2.62
N ASP A 169 4.80 22.10 2.67
CA ASP A 169 4.90 22.94 3.88
C ASP A 169 3.70 22.75 4.82
N ALA A 170 2.53 22.45 4.27
CA ALA A 170 1.34 22.10 5.03
C ALA A 170 0.40 21.26 4.16
N ILE A 171 -0.36 20.37 4.78
CA ILE A 171 -1.42 19.60 4.14
C ILE A 171 -2.60 19.42 5.10
N ASN A 172 -3.81 19.52 4.53
CA ASN A 172 -5.04 19.15 5.21
C ASN A 172 -5.81 18.19 4.30
N ALA A 173 -5.62 16.91 4.51
CA ALA A 173 -6.24 15.85 3.70
C ALA A 173 -7.77 15.91 3.73
N ALA A 174 -8.37 16.22 4.89
CA ALA A 174 -9.82 16.30 5.04
C ALA A 174 -10.43 17.50 4.29
N ALA A 175 -9.73 18.64 4.24
CA ALA A 175 -10.14 19.83 3.50
C ALA A 175 -9.69 19.79 2.03
N GLY A 176 -8.82 18.86 1.65
CA GLY A 176 -8.23 18.83 0.32
C GLY A 176 -7.40 20.08 0.00
N THR A 177 -6.53 20.52 0.93
CA THR A 177 -5.69 21.71 0.72
C THR A 177 -4.25 21.44 1.10
N ALA A 178 -3.31 22.05 0.38
CA ALA A 178 -1.90 22.00 0.72
C ALA A 178 -1.21 23.36 0.47
N VAL A 179 -0.11 23.59 1.18
CA VAL A 179 0.83 24.67 0.92
C VAL A 179 2.13 24.05 0.47
N LEU A 180 2.63 24.48 -0.68
CA LEU A 180 3.78 23.92 -1.35
C LEU A 180 4.86 24.98 -1.54
N ALA A 181 6.09 24.71 -1.11
CA ALA A 181 7.26 25.49 -1.50
C ALA A 181 7.72 25.04 -2.88
N ARG A 182 8.23 25.96 -3.69
CA ARG A 182 8.55 25.75 -5.11
C ARG A 182 10.05 25.81 -5.39
N GLY A 183 10.42 25.30 -6.56
CA GLY A 183 11.80 25.34 -7.02
C GLY A 183 12.74 24.54 -6.12
N CYS A 184 12.30 23.37 -5.68
CA CYS A 184 13.08 22.46 -4.85
C CYS A 184 13.90 21.51 -5.73
N VAL A 185 15.01 21.00 -5.18
CA VAL A 185 15.84 19.95 -5.80
C VAL A 185 16.25 20.33 -7.24
N ASP A 186 16.81 21.53 -7.40
CA ASP A 186 17.30 22.09 -8.67
C ASP A 186 16.26 22.22 -9.81
N THR A 187 14.95 22.06 -9.49
CA THR A 187 13.89 22.33 -10.46
C THR A 187 13.52 23.82 -10.49
N LEU A 188 13.06 24.28 -11.65
CA LEU A 188 12.66 25.67 -11.82
C LEU A 188 11.13 25.80 -11.75
N PRO A 189 10.58 26.82 -11.03
CA PRO A 189 9.16 27.09 -11.01
C PRO A 189 8.60 27.27 -12.45
N ALA A 190 7.64 26.44 -12.80
CA ALA A 190 6.93 26.43 -14.09
C ALA A 190 5.45 26.69 -13.93
N PRO A 191 4.70 27.15 -14.95
CA PRO A 191 3.26 27.19 -14.87
C PRO A 191 2.69 25.78 -14.93
N HIS A 192 1.66 25.50 -14.11
CA HIS A 192 0.93 24.23 -14.12
C HIS A 192 -0.56 24.52 -14.32
N GLU A 193 -1.20 23.76 -15.18
CA GLU A 193 -2.62 23.92 -15.50
C GLU A 193 -3.51 23.19 -14.47
N ALA A 194 -4.70 23.72 -14.26
CA ALA A 194 -5.74 23.03 -13.51
C ALA A 194 -5.96 21.63 -14.09
N GLY A 195 -6.07 20.65 -13.24
CA GLY A 195 -6.15 19.25 -13.65
C GLY A 195 -4.81 18.52 -13.70
N ALA A 196 -3.68 19.19 -13.53
CA ALA A 196 -2.39 18.54 -13.41
C ALA A 196 -2.33 17.65 -12.14
N LEU A 197 -1.67 16.50 -12.28
CA LEU A 197 -1.49 15.55 -11.16
C LEU A 197 -0.35 16.03 -10.27
N ILE A 198 -0.58 16.01 -8.96
CA ILE A 198 0.45 16.12 -7.95
C ILE A 198 0.74 14.74 -7.35
N TRP A 199 1.99 14.33 -7.35
CA TRP A 199 2.51 13.11 -6.79
C TRP A 199 3.25 13.45 -5.50
N PHE A 200 2.82 12.92 -4.37
CA PHE A 200 3.55 13.03 -3.10
C PHE A 200 4.49 11.84 -2.99
N TYR A 201 5.61 11.91 -3.71
CA TYR A 201 6.37 10.74 -4.14
C TYR A 201 7.44 10.28 -3.14
N GLU A 202 7.88 11.13 -2.21
CA GLU A 202 8.90 10.75 -1.23
C GLU A 202 8.46 9.52 -0.43
N ASP A 203 9.34 8.55 -0.31
CA ASP A 203 9.11 7.23 0.31
C ASP A 203 8.14 6.29 -0.45
N TRP A 204 7.60 6.71 -1.60
CA TRP A 204 6.65 5.93 -2.41
C TRP A 204 7.16 5.57 -3.79
N THR A 205 8.43 5.82 -4.09
CA THR A 205 9.05 5.45 -5.36
C THR A 205 9.49 3.99 -5.35
N ALA A 206 9.27 3.30 -6.48
CA ALA A 206 9.95 2.05 -6.77
C ALA A 206 11.18 2.38 -7.63
N GLU A 207 12.37 2.22 -7.06
CA GLU A 207 13.62 2.48 -7.78
C GLU A 207 14.15 1.22 -8.42
N ASP A 208 14.53 1.32 -9.70
CA ASP A 208 15.26 0.26 -10.38
C ASP A 208 16.73 0.32 -9.91
N THR A 209 17.24 -0.76 -9.38
CA THR A 209 18.64 -0.84 -8.91
C THR A 209 19.67 -0.83 -10.04
N ARG A 210 19.21 -0.78 -11.29
CA ARG A 210 20.06 -0.72 -12.48
C ARG A 210 20.34 0.72 -12.88
N GLU A 211 21.62 1.00 -13.20
CA GLU A 211 22.02 2.21 -13.92
C GLU A 211 21.72 2.07 -15.41
N TYR A 212 21.23 3.14 -15.99
CA TYR A 212 20.93 3.27 -17.42
C TYR A 212 21.77 4.36 -18.02
N VAL A 213 22.31 4.11 -19.22
CA VAL A 213 23.18 5.07 -19.93
C VAL A 213 22.31 5.94 -20.86
N THR A 214 22.70 7.20 -21.02
CA THR A 214 22.07 8.12 -21.96
C THR A 214 21.94 7.50 -23.36
N GLY A 215 20.70 7.51 -23.90
CA GLY A 215 20.38 6.95 -25.21
C GLY A 215 19.84 5.52 -25.17
N GLU A 216 19.84 4.83 -24.04
CA GLU A 216 19.15 3.54 -23.92
C GLU A 216 17.63 3.71 -23.96
N THR A 217 16.95 2.81 -24.66
CA THR A 217 15.48 2.74 -24.64
C THR A 217 15.03 1.78 -23.56
N VAL A 218 14.55 2.32 -22.46
CA VAL A 218 14.04 1.55 -21.33
C VAL A 218 12.52 1.44 -21.41
N GLN A 219 12.01 0.23 -21.22
CA GLN A 219 10.59 -0.04 -21.13
C GLN A 219 10.25 -0.56 -19.73
N VAL A 220 9.17 -0.06 -19.18
CA VAL A 220 8.76 -0.36 -17.81
C VAL A 220 7.33 -0.90 -17.79
N LYS A 221 7.11 -1.84 -16.89
CA LYS A 221 5.82 -2.47 -16.64
C LYS A 221 5.59 -2.58 -15.14
N LEU A 222 4.40 -2.22 -14.69
CA LEU A 222 3.93 -2.45 -13.32
C LEU A 222 2.94 -3.63 -13.31
N ARG A 223 3.13 -4.51 -12.34
CA ARG A 223 2.30 -5.72 -12.20
C ARG A 223 1.78 -5.86 -10.77
#